data_98bbeb0472ccc1dd0f1b16078530bc7c
#
_entry.id   98bbeb0472ccc1dd0f1b16078530bc7c
#
_cell.length_a   1.000
_cell.length_b   1.000
_cell.length_c   1.000
_cell.angle_alpha   90.00
_cell.angle_beta   90.00
_cell.angle_gamma   90.00
#
_symmetry.space_group_name_H-M   'P 1'
#
loop_
_entity.id
_entity.type
_entity.pdbx_description
1 polymer ?
#
loop_
_entity_poly.entity_id
_entity_poly.type
_entity_poly.pdbx_seq_one_letter_code
_entity_poly.pdbx_strand_id
1 'polypeptide(L)'
;MASIKKRGKTWYVRFSKRETSWNPEKQQHVSVLKQKSKGGFKTKAEAQQYGIKMEAASISGIDVTNNPVFADYMQKWFETYKKPNCSPATSTKYNYEINLVRNYFGDLTIKDITRTKYQEFINFTAKKHAPVTVKKLNGSVRACVNSAIIDGLISADFTKQVQVHGNKDRELAVTYLNIEEIKSLTQTTISNLDISIPSRYMVLTAIFTGARLGEISGLQWNDIDFANNIIDINKSWNWQRKRIGPTKNKSSIRKIKVNDFLLERLNDLRANNCKFVFGNPAENNLPPTSATANSTLRSLLKDANINKDIHFHSLRHIHVAYLIKKHVDIVAISQRLGHSNVATTLKYYAYLIDELKKSEDDKIVSDLNELSK
;
A
#
# COMPACT_ATOMS: atom_id res chain seq x y z
N MET A 1 -4.72 -45.95 -8.72
CA MET A 1 -3.54 -46.86 -8.59
C MET A 1 -2.59 -46.64 -9.78
N ALA A 2 -1.31 -46.51 -9.48
CA ALA A 2 -0.28 -46.42 -10.51
C ALA A 2 -0.02 -47.82 -11.08
N SER A 3 -0.03 -47.99 -12.40
CA SER A 3 0.38 -49.22 -13.09
C SER A 3 1.81 -49.07 -13.59
N ILE A 4 2.62 -50.09 -13.34
CA ILE A 4 4.05 -50.11 -13.68
C ILE A 4 4.26 -51.18 -14.74
N LYS A 5 4.86 -50.82 -15.88
CA LYS A 5 5.13 -51.74 -17.00
C LYS A 5 6.54 -51.51 -17.53
N LYS A 6 7.12 -52.58 -18.09
CA LYS A 6 8.41 -52.53 -18.79
C LYS A 6 8.18 -52.19 -20.26
N ARG A 7 8.99 -51.28 -20.82
CA ARG A 7 8.98 -50.95 -22.25
C ARG A 7 10.42 -50.95 -22.79
N GLY A 8 10.77 -52.01 -23.48
CA GLY A 8 12.15 -52.21 -23.89
C GLY A 8 13.10 -52.39 -22.72
N LYS A 9 14.16 -51.60 -22.65
CA LYS A 9 15.18 -51.63 -21.58
C LYS A 9 14.82 -50.80 -20.33
N THR A 10 13.68 -50.07 -20.34
CA THR A 10 13.29 -49.15 -19.25
C THR A 10 11.90 -49.46 -18.68
N TRP A 11 11.64 -48.98 -17.50
CA TRP A 11 10.34 -49.10 -16.86
C TRP A 11 9.58 -47.78 -16.96
N TYR A 12 8.23 -47.84 -16.99
CA TYR A 12 7.36 -46.69 -16.96
C TYR A 12 6.20 -46.86 -15.98
N VAL A 13 5.74 -45.77 -15.45
CA VAL A 13 4.59 -45.67 -14.55
C VAL A 13 3.48 -44.92 -15.27
N ARG A 14 2.26 -45.50 -15.24
CA ARG A 14 1.04 -44.83 -15.69
C ARG A 14 0.11 -44.62 -14.52
N PHE A 15 -0.41 -43.43 -14.38
CA PHE A 15 -1.45 -43.14 -13.40
C PHE A 15 -2.57 -42.33 -14.05
N SER A 16 -3.79 -42.52 -13.52
CA SER A 16 -5.02 -41.92 -14.05
C SER A 16 -5.64 -41.09 -12.92
N LYS A 17 -6.02 -39.87 -13.23
CA LYS A 17 -6.77 -38.98 -12.33
C LYS A 17 -8.01 -38.49 -13.05
N ARG A 18 -9.16 -38.49 -12.36
CA ARG A 18 -10.36 -37.82 -12.87
C ARG A 18 -10.26 -36.33 -12.48
N GLU A 19 -10.35 -35.46 -13.47
CA GLU A 19 -10.43 -34.02 -13.28
C GLU A 19 -11.80 -33.54 -13.73
N THR A 20 -12.47 -32.78 -12.87
CA THR A 20 -13.73 -32.16 -13.20
C THR A 20 -13.46 -30.71 -13.60
N SER A 21 -13.83 -30.36 -14.83
CA SER A 21 -13.72 -28.99 -15.35
C SER A 21 -15.07 -28.49 -15.82
N TRP A 22 -15.28 -27.17 -15.68
CA TRP A 22 -16.45 -26.52 -16.25
C TRP A 22 -16.37 -26.52 -17.78
N ASN A 23 -17.41 -27.04 -18.44
CA ASN A 23 -17.56 -26.96 -19.89
C ASN A 23 -18.51 -25.80 -20.23
N PRO A 24 -18.03 -24.68 -20.84
CA PRO A 24 -18.86 -23.53 -21.17
C PRO A 24 -19.98 -23.85 -22.17
N GLU A 25 -19.75 -24.77 -23.10
CA GLU A 25 -20.73 -25.15 -24.13
C GLU A 25 -21.90 -25.97 -23.56
N LYS A 26 -21.60 -26.83 -22.58
CA LYS A 26 -22.60 -27.68 -21.92
C LYS A 26 -23.15 -27.05 -20.63
N GLN A 27 -22.63 -25.91 -20.19
CA GLN A 27 -22.94 -25.23 -18.92
C GLN A 27 -22.99 -26.18 -17.71
N GLN A 28 -22.11 -27.19 -17.69
CA GLN A 28 -22.01 -28.19 -16.63
C GLN A 28 -20.58 -28.61 -16.36
N HIS A 29 -20.36 -29.15 -15.17
CA HIS A 29 -19.08 -29.77 -14.83
C HIS A 29 -18.97 -31.15 -15.51
N VAL A 30 -17.91 -31.31 -16.31
CA VAL A 30 -17.61 -32.59 -17.00
C VAL A 30 -16.40 -33.23 -16.35
N SER A 31 -16.54 -34.50 -15.95
CA SER A 31 -15.44 -35.29 -15.39
C SER A 31 -14.71 -36.03 -16.51
N VAL A 32 -13.43 -35.70 -16.71
CA VAL A 32 -12.57 -36.29 -17.72
C VAL A 32 -11.46 -37.09 -17.05
N LEU A 33 -11.26 -38.33 -17.52
CA LEU A 33 -10.16 -39.17 -17.07
C LEU A 33 -8.87 -38.75 -17.78
N LYS A 34 -7.98 -38.05 -17.04
CA LYS A 34 -6.64 -37.76 -17.55
C LYS A 34 -5.66 -38.85 -17.16
N GLN A 35 -4.96 -39.35 -18.13
CA GLN A 35 -3.89 -40.35 -17.96
C GLN A 35 -2.54 -39.67 -18.18
N LYS A 36 -1.62 -39.84 -17.22
CA LYS A 36 -0.24 -39.39 -17.36
C LYS A 36 0.69 -40.58 -17.18
N SER A 37 1.77 -40.62 -17.95
CA SER A 37 2.81 -41.68 -17.85
C SER A 37 4.18 -41.01 -17.80
N LYS A 38 5.08 -41.58 -17.00
CA LYS A 38 6.50 -41.21 -16.96
C LYS A 38 7.31 -42.50 -17.15
N GLY A 39 8.22 -42.46 -18.09
CA GLY A 39 9.12 -43.55 -18.42
C GLY A 39 10.59 -43.17 -18.19
N GLY A 40 11.51 -44.07 -18.54
CA GLY A 40 12.96 -43.83 -18.43
C GLY A 40 13.58 -44.34 -17.15
N PHE A 41 12.82 -45.03 -16.29
CA PHE A 41 13.38 -45.61 -15.06
C PHE A 41 14.24 -46.84 -15.41
N LYS A 42 15.45 -46.89 -14.84
CA LYS A 42 16.38 -47.99 -15.08
C LYS A 42 15.95 -49.26 -14.37
N THR A 43 15.29 -49.18 -13.22
CA THR A 43 14.87 -50.31 -12.42
C THR A 43 13.36 -50.26 -12.13
N LYS A 44 12.78 -51.44 -11.84
CA LYS A 44 11.39 -51.58 -11.39
C LYS A 44 11.19 -50.85 -10.05
N ALA A 45 12.19 -50.91 -9.17
CA ALA A 45 12.14 -50.25 -7.85
C ALA A 45 12.04 -48.75 -7.94
N GLU A 46 12.80 -48.09 -8.85
CA GLU A 46 12.69 -46.65 -9.10
C GLU A 46 11.28 -46.28 -9.62
N ALA A 47 10.74 -47.06 -10.53
CA ALA A 47 9.40 -46.88 -11.05
C ALA A 47 8.33 -47.03 -9.95
N GLN A 48 8.50 -48.01 -9.03
CA GLN A 48 7.63 -48.23 -7.88
C GLN A 48 7.68 -47.05 -6.88
N GLN A 49 8.87 -46.64 -6.51
CA GLN A 49 9.03 -45.47 -5.60
C GLN A 49 8.38 -44.20 -6.17
N TYR A 50 8.56 -43.99 -7.49
CA TYR A 50 7.89 -42.89 -8.17
C TYR A 50 6.36 -43.03 -8.16
N GLY A 51 5.83 -44.24 -8.42
CA GLY A 51 4.39 -44.54 -8.38
C GLY A 51 3.80 -44.26 -6.97
N ILE A 52 4.45 -44.76 -5.91
CA ILE A 52 4.05 -44.57 -4.50
C ILE A 52 4.06 -43.07 -4.15
N LYS A 53 5.10 -42.36 -4.57
CA LYS A 53 5.19 -40.90 -4.36
C LYS A 53 4.04 -40.15 -5.03
N MET A 54 3.68 -40.55 -6.24
CA MET A 54 2.57 -39.94 -6.98
C MET A 54 1.21 -40.28 -6.40
N GLU A 55 1.00 -41.52 -5.90
CA GLU A 55 -0.23 -41.89 -5.19
C GLU A 55 -0.38 -41.15 -3.86
N ALA A 56 0.66 -41.11 -3.03
CA ALA A 56 0.67 -40.36 -1.79
C ALA A 56 0.36 -38.88 -2.00
N ALA A 57 0.93 -38.27 -3.04
CA ALA A 57 0.65 -36.87 -3.38
C ALA A 57 -0.79 -36.68 -3.88
N SER A 58 -1.34 -37.65 -4.62
CA SER A 58 -2.74 -37.60 -5.06
C SER A 58 -3.72 -37.72 -3.89
N ILE A 59 -3.40 -38.53 -2.88
CA ILE A 59 -4.19 -38.68 -1.66
C ILE A 59 -4.12 -37.38 -0.82
N SER A 60 -2.95 -36.75 -0.73
CA SER A 60 -2.77 -35.47 -0.04
C SER A 60 -3.27 -34.24 -0.81
N GLY A 61 -3.85 -34.44 -1.99
CA GLY A 61 -4.35 -33.33 -2.84
C GLY A 61 -3.27 -32.55 -3.57
N ILE A 62 -1.99 -32.98 -3.49
CA ILE A 62 -0.86 -32.29 -4.12
C ILE A 62 -0.77 -32.68 -5.61
N ASP A 63 -0.84 -31.69 -6.51
CA ASP A 63 -0.59 -31.91 -7.94
C ASP A 63 0.92 -31.93 -8.23
N VAL A 64 1.50 -33.16 -8.19
CA VAL A 64 2.93 -33.36 -8.49
C VAL A 64 3.30 -33.12 -9.95
N THR A 65 2.31 -33.09 -10.86
CA THR A 65 2.55 -32.92 -12.27
C THR A 65 2.56 -31.48 -12.74
N ASN A 66 1.97 -30.60 -11.95
CA ASN A 66 1.96 -29.16 -12.18
C ASN A 66 3.08 -28.51 -11.35
N ASN A 67 4.08 -27.97 -12.04
CA ASN A 67 5.22 -27.34 -11.41
C ASN A 67 5.59 -26.08 -12.21
N PRO A 68 4.80 -25.00 -12.10
CA PRO A 68 5.02 -23.77 -12.85
C PRO A 68 6.28 -23.04 -12.36
N VAL A 69 6.86 -22.23 -13.23
CA VAL A 69 7.86 -21.24 -12.86
C VAL A 69 7.26 -20.32 -11.79
N PHE A 70 8.01 -20.08 -10.73
CA PHE A 70 7.48 -19.37 -9.56
C PHE A 70 6.98 -17.95 -9.90
N ALA A 71 7.75 -17.20 -10.70
CA ALA A 71 7.36 -15.85 -11.11
C ALA A 71 6.08 -15.85 -11.97
N ASP A 72 5.89 -16.86 -12.83
CA ASP A 72 4.69 -16.99 -13.68
C ASP A 72 3.46 -17.38 -12.84
N TYR A 73 3.66 -18.26 -11.85
CA TYR A 73 2.59 -18.57 -10.91
C TYR A 73 2.17 -17.32 -10.12
N MET A 74 3.15 -16.53 -9.62
CA MET A 74 2.87 -15.29 -8.88
C MET A 74 2.15 -14.25 -9.76
N GLN A 75 2.50 -14.15 -11.05
CA GLN A 75 1.82 -13.29 -12.02
C GLN A 75 0.36 -13.72 -12.19
N LYS A 76 0.13 -15.02 -12.47
CA LYS A 76 -1.22 -15.56 -12.64
C LYS A 76 -2.07 -15.41 -11.39
N TRP A 77 -1.48 -15.69 -10.21
CA TRP A 77 -2.13 -15.48 -8.91
C TRP A 77 -2.55 -14.02 -8.71
N PHE A 78 -1.65 -13.07 -9.00
CA PHE A 78 -1.96 -11.64 -8.93
C PHE A 78 -3.13 -11.28 -9.86
N GLU A 79 -3.09 -11.71 -11.12
CA GLU A 79 -4.12 -11.42 -12.12
C GLU A 79 -5.49 -11.98 -11.73
N THR A 80 -5.50 -13.18 -11.15
CA THR A 80 -6.73 -13.89 -10.78
C THR A 80 -7.33 -13.35 -9.48
N TYR A 81 -6.52 -13.21 -8.43
CA TYR A 81 -7.06 -12.98 -7.08
C TYR A 81 -6.93 -11.54 -6.59
N LYS A 82 -5.99 -10.76 -7.11
CA LYS A 82 -5.70 -9.41 -6.58
C LYS A 82 -6.08 -8.30 -7.54
N LYS A 83 -5.70 -8.41 -8.80
CA LYS A 83 -5.87 -7.38 -9.83
C LYS A 83 -7.30 -6.88 -9.99
N PRO A 84 -8.38 -7.71 -9.94
CA PRO A 84 -9.74 -7.23 -10.11
C PRO A 84 -10.16 -6.16 -9.09
N ASN A 85 -9.63 -6.26 -7.86
CA ASN A 85 -9.97 -5.35 -6.75
C ASN A 85 -8.84 -4.37 -6.40
N CYS A 86 -7.78 -4.30 -7.22
CA CYS A 86 -6.64 -3.44 -6.96
C CYS A 86 -6.78 -2.04 -7.57
N SER A 87 -6.29 -1.04 -6.83
CA SER A 87 -6.01 0.27 -7.42
C SER A 87 -4.84 0.18 -8.41
N PRO A 88 -4.73 1.10 -9.40
CA PRO A 88 -3.58 1.14 -10.30
C PRO A 88 -2.23 1.20 -9.59
N ALA A 89 -2.10 2.00 -8.53
CA ALA A 89 -0.89 2.08 -7.73
C ALA A 89 -0.54 0.75 -7.04
N THR A 90 -1.55 0.02 -6.56
CA THR A 90 -1.37 -1.31 -5.98
C THR A 90 -0.94 -2.32 -7.05
N SER A 91 -1.52 -2.24 -8.25
CA SER A 91 -1.12 -3.10 -9.37
C SER A 91 0.33 -2.84 -9.80
N THR A 92 0.75 -1.58 -9.89
CA THR A 92 2.14 -1.20 -10.18
C THR A 92 3.10 -1.80 -9.13
N LYS A 93 2.73 -1.75 -7.84
CA LYS A 93 3.51 -2.37 -6.76
C LYS A 93 3.65 -3.88 -6.96
N TYR A 94 2.56 -4.60 -7.23
CA TYR A 94 2.61 -6.05 -7.45
C TYR A 94 3.47 -6.41 -8.65
N ASN A 95 3.32 -5.70 -9.77
CA ASN A 95 4.15 -5.91 -10.96
C ASN A 95 5.64 -5.70 -10.67
N TYR A 96 5.98 -4.68 -9.89
CA TYR A 96 7.36 -4.46 -9.43
C TYR A 96 7.87 -5.63 -8.59
N GLU A 97 7.09 -6.12 -7.63
CA GLU A 97 7.44 -7.25 -6.77
C GLU A 97 7.60 -8.56 -7.56
N ILE A 98 6.72 -8.81 -8.54
CA ILE A 98 6.81 -9.96 -9.44
C ILE A 98 8.08 -9.89 -10.29
N ASN A 99 8.44 -8.70 -10.80
CA ASN A 99 9.68 -8.51 -11.54
C ASN A 99 10.92 -8.74 -10.67
N LEU A 100 10.92 -8.36 -9.39
CA LEU A 100 12.01 -8.71 -8.48
C LEU A 100 12.15 -10.23 -8.31
N VAL A 101 11.03 -10.94 -8.15
CA VAL A 101 11.01 -12.40 -8.07
C VAL A 101 11.52 -13.03 -9.35
N ARG A 102 11.04 -12.56 -10.51
CA ARG A 102 11.45 -13.05 -11.83
C ARG A 102 12.95 -12.84 -12.08
N ASN A 103 13.46 -11.66 -11.79
CA ASN A 103 14.86 -11.33 -12.00
C ASN A 103 15.82 -12.15 -11.11
N TYR A 104 15.37 -12.57 -9.93
CA TYR A 104 16.19 -13.33 -9.00
C TYR A 104 16.11 -14.84 -9.23
N PHE A 105 14.91 -15.37 -9.37
CA PHE A 105 14.69 -16.82 -9.47
C PHE A 105 14.72 -17.35 -10.91
N GLY A 106 14.58 -16.48 -11.93
CA GLY A 106 14.54 -16.88 -13.32
C GLY A 106 13.47 -17.94 -13.58
N ASP A 107 13.88 -19.05 -14.16
CA ASP A 107 13.01 -20.17 -14.53
C ASP A 107 12.82 -21.21 -13.40
N LEU A 108 13.28 -20.93 -12.18
CA LEU A 108 13.08 -21.84 -11.05
C LEU A 108 11.60 -22.06 -10.81
N THR A 109 11.23 -23.34 -10.72
CA THR A 109 9.85 -23.72 -10.45
C THR A 109 9.50 -23.56 -8.97
N ILE A 110 8.22 -23.39 -8.65
CA ILE A 110 7.78 -23.13 -7.27
C ILE A 110 8.19 -24.24 -6.29
N LYS A 111 8.28 -25.50 -6.76
CA LYS A 111 8.71 -26.65 -5.94
C LYS A 111 10.21 -26.68 -5.67
N ASP A 112 11.00 -25.99 -6.48
CA ASP A 112 12.46 -25.93 -6.33
C ASP A 112 12.90 -24.79 -5.43
N ILE A 113 11.96 -23.94 -4.97
CA ILE A 113 12.22 -22.88 -4.00
C ILE A 113 12.23 -23.47 -2.60
N THR A 114 13.40 -23.54 -2.00
CA THR A 114 13.56 -23.93 -0.59
C THR A 114 13.52 -22.69 0.31
N ARG A 115 13.32 -22.90 1.62
CA ARG A 115 13.39 -21.80 2.60
C ARG A 115 14.74 -21.08 2.54
N THR A 116 15.84 -21.81 2.34
CA THR A 116 17.19 -21.23 2.22
C THR A 116 17.29 -20.32 0.99
N LYS A 117 16.90 -20.79 -0.19
CA LYS A 117 16.89 -19.98 -1.42
C LYS A 117 16.01 -18.73 -1.27
N TYR A 118 14.88 -18.87 -0.58
CA TYR A 118 14.02 -17.72 -0.34
C TYR A 118 14.62 -16.72 0.67
N GLN A 119 15.32 -17.21 1.69
CA GLN A 119 16.08 -16.33 2.60
C GLN A 119 17.20 -15.59 1.86
N GLU A 120 17.91 -16.24 0.95
CA GLU A 120 18.92 -15.60 0.10
C GLU A 120 18.33 -14.49 -0.77
N PHE A 121 17.14 -14.72 -1.34
CA PHE A 121 16.37 -13.68 -2.05
C PHE A 121 16.04 -12.48 -1.15
N ILE A 122 15.55 -12.72 0.06
CA ILE A 122 15.29 -11.66 1.04
C ILE A 122 16.57 -10.90 1.38
N ASN A 123 17.69 -11.59 1.61
CA ASN A 123 18.99 -10.98 1.90
C ASN A 123 19.51 -10.14 0.71
N PHE A 124 19.32 -10.64 -0.52
CA PHE A 124 19.68 -9.89 -1.74
C PHE A 124 18.83 -8.61 -1.86
N THR A 125 17.53 -8.71 -1.66
CA THR A 125 16.60 -7.58 -1.76
C THR A 125 16.86 -6.55 -0.67
N ALA A 126 17.19 -7.02 0.54
CA ALA A 126 17.48 -6.19 1.72
C ALA A 126 18.65 -5.23 1.51
N LYS A 127 19.64 -5.57 0.67
CA LYS A 127 20.78 -4.67 0.37
C LYS A 127 20.35 -3.36 -0.27
N LYS A 128 19.27 -3.37 -1.05
CA LYS A 128 18.82 -2.23 -1.88
C LYS A 128 17.57 -1.54 -1.37
N HIS A 129 16.84 -2.15 -0.42
CA HIS A 129 15.52 -1.67 0.01
C HIS A 129 15.42 -1.49 1.51
N ALA A 130 14.63 -0.48 1.92
CA ALA A 130 14.30 -0.25 3.33
C ALA A 130 13.55 -1.45 3.94
N PRO A 131 13.67 -1.70 5.27
CA PRO A 131 13.02 -2.82 5.96
C PRO A 131 11.52 -2.92 5.69
N VAL A 132 10.83 -1.79 5.67
CA VAL A 132 9.38 -1.72 5.40
C VAL A 132 9.02 -2.21 3.99
N THR A 133 9.89 -1.95 3.01
CA THR A 133 9.70 -2.39 1.62
C THR A 133 9.90 -3.90 1.49
N VAL A 134 10.95 -4.44 2.10
CA VAL A 134 11.21 -5.88 2.13
C VAL A 134 10.09 -6.62 2.86
N LYS A 135 9.59 -6.09 3.98
CA LYS A 135 8.45 -6.65 4.71
C LYS A 135 7.17 -6.71 3.86
N LYS A 136 6.91 -5.67 3.07
CA LYS A 136 5.75 -5.65 2.14
C LYS A 136 5.91 -6.69 1.04
N LEU A 137 7.09 -6.80 0.42
CA LEU A 137 7.41 -7.83 -0.57
C LEU A 137 7.20 -9.24 0.00
N ASN A 138 7.79 -9.52 1.17
CA ASN A 138 7.62 -10.80 1.86
C ASN A 138 6.13 -11.10 2.13
N GLY A 139 5.33 -10.11 2.53
CA GLY A 139 3.89 -10.27 2.72
C GLY A 139 3.14 -10.65 1.45
N SER A 140 3.49 -10.03 0.32
CA SER A 140 2.89 -10.33 -1.00
C SER A 140 3.28 -11.74 -1.47
N VAL A 141 4.55 -12.12 -1.35
CA VAL A 141 5.03 -13.47 -1.71
C VAL A 141 4.39 -14.52 -0.82
N ARG A 142 4.32 -14.31 0.50
CA ARG A 142 3.66 -15.23 1.44
C ARG A 142 2.20 -15.45 1.10
N ALA A 143 1.46 -14.42 0.73
CA ALA A 143 0.07 -14.55 0.30
C ALA A 143 -0.07 -15.40 -0.97
N CYS A 144 0.87 -15.27 -1.92
CA CYS A 144 0.93 -16.12 -3.11
C CYS A 144 1.27 -17.58 -2.76
N VAL A 145 2.27 -17.80 -1.90
CA VAL A 145 2.70 -19.13 -1.44
C VAL A 145 1.58 -19.85 -0.70
N ASN A 146 0.84 -19.15 0.16
CA ASN A 146 -0.34 -19.72 0.83
C ASN A 146 -1.40 -20.18 -0.17
N SER A 147 -1.63 -19.43 -1.26
CA SER A 147 -2.53 -19.86 -2.32
C SER A 147 -1.99 -21.11 -3.03
N ALA A 148 -0.67 -21.19 -3.27
CA ALA A 148 -0.05 -22.37 -3.87
C ALA A 148 -0.19 -23.64 -3.01
N ILE A 149 -0.20 -23.48 -1.69
CA ILE A 149 -0.47 -24.59 -0.75
C ILE A 149 -1.93 -25.01 -0.84
N ILE A 150 -2.86 -24.07 -0.84
CA ILE A 150 -4.30 -24.33 -0.96
C ILE A 150 -4.61 -25.00 -2.33
N ASP A 151 -3.96 -24.56 -3.40
CA ASP A 151 -4.08 -25.13 -4.74
C ASP A 151 -3.39 -26.51 -4.86
N GLY A 152 -2.73 -27.00 -3.80
CA GLY A 152 -2.03 -28.28 -3.78
C GLY A 152 -0.77 -28.34 -4.67
N LEU A 153 -0.18 -27.19 -5.00
CA LEU A 153 1.07 -27.14 -5.78
C LEU A 153 2.30 -27.46 -4.94
N ILE A 154 2.33 -26.99 -3.71
CA ILE A 154 3.39 -27.22 -2.73
C ILE A 154 2.79 -27.64 -1.39
N SER A 155 3.53 -28.40 -0.58
CA SER A 155 3.09 -28.89 0.72
C SER A 155 3.55 -28.05 1.90
N ALA A 156 4.53 -27.17 1.70
CA ALA A 156 5.13 -26.39 2.77
C ALA A 156 5.33 -24.94 2.37
N ASP A 157 5.15 -24.04 3.34
CA ASP A 157 5.42 -22.62 3.21
C ASP A 157 6.90 -22.32 3.38
N PHE A 158 7.62 -22.12 2.28
CA PHE A 158 9.03 -21.76 2.29
C PHE A 158 9.29 -20.32 2.76
N THR A 159 8.25 -19.50 2.95
CA THR A 159 8.38 -18.15 3.52
C THR A 159 8.29 -18.13 5.05
N LYS A 160 7.95 -19.29 5.66
CA LYS A 160 7.80 -19.41 7.11
C LYS A 160 9.15 -19.30 7.81
N GLN A 161 9.19 -18.57 8.93
CA GLN A 161 10.41 -18.37 9.75
C GLN A 161 11.60 -17.76 8.99
N VAL A 162 11.33 -17.02 7.92
CA VAL A 162 12.35 -16.25 7.20
C VAL A 162 12.62 -14.95 7.96
N GLN A 163 13.90 -14.62 8.12
CA GLN A 163 14.34 -13.38 8.76
C GLN A 163 14.20 -12.22 7.78
N VAL A 164 13.29 -11.29 8.06
CA VAL A 164 13.04 -10.14 7.20
C VAL A 164 13.75 -8.92 7.78
N HIS A 165 14.72 -8.41 7.05
CA HIS A 165 15.47 -7.20 7.34
C HIS A 165 15.54 -6.31 6.09
N GLY A 166 16.25 -5.19 6.18
CA GLY A 166 16.46 -4.28 5.06
C GLY A 166 17.56 -3.29 5.37
N ASN A 167 17.91 -2.48 4.40
CA ASN A 167 18.89 -1.42 4.55
C ASN A 167 18.26 -0.24 5.30
N LYS A 168 18.72 0.03 6.52
CA LYS A 168 18.25 1.14 7.36
C LYS A 168 18.57 2.50 6.77
N ASP A 169 19.68 2.63 6.00
CA ASP A 169 20.05 3.89 5.34
C ASP A 169 19.03 4.32 4.26
N ARG A 170 18.17 3.38 3.85
CA ARG A 170 17.05 3.63 2.93
C ARG A 170 15.73 3.91 3.63
N GLU A 171 15.69 3.92 4.95
CA GLU A 171 14.52 4.38 5.68
C GLU A 171 14.39 5.90 5.52
N LEU A 172 13.21 6.31 5.06
CA LEU A 172 12.89 7.72 5.04
C LEU A 172 12.66 8.17 6.49
N ALA A 173 13.58 8.96 7.01
CA ALA A 173 13.35 9.64 8.28
C ALA A 173 12.15 10.59 8.12
N VAL A 174 11.19 10.48 9.03
CA VAL A 174 10.07 11.45 9.05
C VAL A 174 10.62 12.73 9.66
N THR A 175 10.84 13.71 8.80
CA THR A 175 11.28 15.04 9.22
C THR A 175 10.08 15.86 9.64
N TYR A 176 10.13 16.42 10.83
CA TYR A 176 9.09 17.29 11.39
C TYR A 176 9.54 18.74 11.42
N LEU A 177 8.60 19.65 11.22
CA LEU A 177 8.80 21.07 11.45
C LEU A 177 8.46 21.39 12.91
N ASN A 178 9.26 22.25 13.53
CA ASN A 178 8.91 22.85 14.83
C ASN A 178 7.82 23.93 14.66
N ILE A 179 7.33 24.49 15.74
CA ILE A 179 6.22 25.47 15.72
C ILE A 179 6.59 26.74 14.95
N GLU A 180 7.81 27.24 15.12
CA GLU A 180 8.32 28.45 14.45
C GLU A 180 8.44 28.20 12.96
N GLU A 181 8.96 27.05 12.54
CA GLU A 181 9.03 26.63 11.14
C GLU A 181 7.63 26.46 10.51
N ILE A 182 6.65 25.90 11.27
CA ILE A 182 5.27 25.81 10.82
C ILE A 182 4.67 27.19 10.58
N LYS A 183 4.87 28.12 11.49
CA LYS A 183 4.41 29.51 11.36
C LYS A 183 5.09 30.19 10.17
N SER A 184 6.42 30.06 10.04
CA SER A 184 7.21 30.64 8.95
C SER A 184 6.73 30.11 7.60
N LEU A 185 6.60 28.79 7.44
CA LEU A 185 6.08 28.17 6.21
C LEU A 185 4.67 28.67 5.87
N THR A 186 3.80 28.76 6.89
CA THR A 186 2.42 29.24 6.71
C THR A 186 2.41 30.68 6.23
N GLN A 187 3.16 31.56 6.89
CA GLN A 187 3.25 32.99 6.54
C GLN A 187 3.85 33.19 5.14
N THR A 188 4.94 32.48 4.83
CA THR A 188 5.55 32.49 3.50
C THR A 188 4.57 32.00 2.43
N THR A 189 3.80 30.94 2.74
CA THR A 189 2.77 30.44 1.80
C THR A 189 1.71 31.51 1.54
N ILE A 190 1.22 32.17 2.60
CA ILE A 190 0.20 33.23 2.51
C ILE A 190 0.73 34.41 1.68
N SER A 191 1.93 34.89 1.94
CA SER A 191 2.54 36.02 1.23
C SER A 191 2.84 35.73 -0.25
N ASN A 192 2.95 34.45 -0.60
CA ASN A 192 3.22 34.00 -1.97
C ASN A 192 1.98 33.45 -2.68
N LEU A 193 0.76 33.66 -2.17
CA LEU A 193 -0.45 33.21 -2.86
C LEU A 193 -0.60 33.92 -4.21
N ASP A 194 -0.89 33.13 -5.25
CA ASP A 194 -1.10 33.57 -6.62
C ASP A 194 -2.09 32.64 -7.28
N ILE A 195 -3.19 33.18 -7.79
CA ILE A 195 -4.27 32.39 -8.41
C ILE A 195 -3.80 31.59 -9.63
N SER A 196 -2.74 32.03 -10.30
CA SER A 196 -2.12 31.30 -11.42
C SER A 196 -1.33 30.07 -10.96
N ILE A 197 -1.05 29.93 -9.66
CA ILE A 197 -0.29 28.83 -9.04
C ILE A 197 -1.14 28.14 -7.96
N PRO A 198 -2.21 27.40 -8.35
CA PRO A 198 -3.13 26.76 -7.39
C PRO A 198 -2.46 25.81 -6.40
N SER A 199 -1.26 25.30 -6.74
CA SER A 199 -0.48 24.43 -5.84
C SER A 199 -0.05 25.11 -4.54
N ARG A 200 0.09 26.44 -4.50
CA ARG A 200 0.36 27.20 -3.26
C ARG A 200 -0.85 27.16 -2.31
N TYR A 201 -2.05 27.31 -2.86
CA TYR A 201 -3.31 27.16 -2.12
C TYR A 201 -3.52 25.70 -1.63
N MET A 202 -3.05 24.71 -2.41
CA MET A 202 -3.06 23.30 -1.95
C MET A 202 -2.17 23.09 -0.71
N VAL A 203 -0.98 23.71 -0.69
CA VAL A 203 -0.09 23.67 0.48
C VAL A 203 -0.77 24.29 1.69
N LEU A 204 -1.34 25.51 1.54
CA LEU A 204 -2.10 26.17 2.60
C LEU A 204 -3.24 25.30 3.12
N THR A 205 -4.04 24.75 2.21
CA THR A 205 -5.16 23.86 2.57
C THR A 205 -4.69 22.63 3.34
N ALA A 206 -3.57 22.03 2.94
CA ALA A 206 -3.00 20.87 3.64
C ALA A 206 -2.55 21.22 5.06
N ILE A 207 -1.94 22.38 5.27
CA ILE A 207 -1.54 22.87 6.60
C ILE A 207 -2.77 23.06 7.49
N PHE A 208 -3.86 23.65 6.98
CA PHE A 208 -5.06 23.99 7.76
C PHE A 208 -6.02 22.80 7.98
N THR A 209 -5.99 21.78 7.11
CA THR A 209 -6.96 20.67 7.17
C THR A 209 -6.36 19.31 7.47
N GLY A 210 -5.07 19.12 7.21
CA GLY A 210 -4.43 17.81 7.25
C GLY A 210 -4.96 16.83 6.19
N ALA A 211 -5.69 17.29 5.18
CA ALA A 211 -6.22 16.46 4.12
C ALA A 211 -5.11 15.89 3.24
N ARG A 212 -5.36 14.71 2.64
CA ARG A 212 -4.39 14.08 1.72
C ARG A 212 -4.36 14.80 0.39
N LEU A 213 -3.20 14.79 -0.29
CA LEU A 213 -3.05 15.45 -1.60
C LEU A 213 -4.15 15.07 -2.59
N GLY A 214 -4.48 13.78 -2.71
CA GLY A 214 -5.54 13.35 -3.62
C GLY A 214 -6.94 13.83 -3.21
N GLU A 215 -7.21 13.98 -1.91
CA GLU A 215 -8.46 14.55 -1.37
C GLU A 215 -8.55 16.03 -1.74
N ILE A 216 -7.49 16.80 -1.49
CA ILE A 216 -7.38 18.24 -1.86
C ILE A 216 -7.54 18.39 -3.37
N SER A 217 -6.80 17.63 -4.18
CA SER A 217 -6.89 17.70 -5.63
C SER A 217 -8.29 17.36 -6.18
N GLY A 218 -9.07 16.55 -5.44
CA GLY A 218 -10.43 16.16 -5.83
C GLY A 218 -11.51 17.16 -5.46
N LEU A 219 -11.21 18.23 -4.72
CA LEU A 219 -12.19 19.20 -4.25
C LEU A 219 -12.81 19.97 -5.40
N GLN A 220 -14.14 20.07 -5.37
CA GLN A 220 -14.96 20.88 -6.26
C GLN A 220 -15.70 21.94 -5.43
N TRP A 221 -16.18 22.97 -6.06
CA TRP A 221 -16.86 24.09 -5.38
C TRP A 221 -18.07 23.65 -4.53
N ASN A 222 -18.79 22.60 -4.97
CA ASN A 222 -19.93 22.05 -4.24
C ASN A 222 -19.52 21.27 -2.96
N ASP A 223 -18.22 21.03 -2.74
CA ASP A 223 -17.69 20.40 -1.53
C ASP A 223 -17.37 21.44 -0.46
N ILE A 224 -17.52 22.74 -0.75
CA ILE A 224 -17.23 23.82 0.20
C ILE A 224 -18.52 24.53 0.57
N ASP A 225 -18.89 24.42 1.82
CA ASP A 225 -19.99 25.14 2.45
C ASP A 225 -19.42 26.42 3.10
N PHE A 226 -19.50 27.51 2.37
CA PHE A 226 -19.02 28.82 2.83
C PHE A 226 -19.85 29.40 3.97
N ALA A 227 -21.14 29.03 4.10
CA ALA A 227 -22.01 29.54 5.13
C ALA A 227 -21.72 28.90 6.50
N ASN A 228 -21.34 27.62 6.52
CA ASN A 228 -21.06 26.87 7.74
C ASN A 228 -19.57 26.63 7.99
N ASN A 229 -18.70 27.15 7.12
CA ASN A 229 -17.25 26.99 7.18
C ASN A 229 -16.81 25.52 7.15
N ILE A 230 -17.37 24.73 6.23
CA ILE A 230 -17.13 23.30 6.12
C ILE A 230 -16.54 22.95 4.75
N ILE A 231 -15.52 22.09 4.76
CA ILE A 231 -15.01 21.39 3.58
C ILE A 231 -15.40 19.90 3.70
N ASP A 232 -16.16 19.40 2.74
CA ASP A 232 -16.60 17.99 2.67
C ASP A 232 -15.59 17.17 1.85
N ILE A 233 -14.87 16.29 2.55
CA ILE A 233 -13.93 15.33 1.94
C ILE A 233 -14.68 14.03 1.66
N ASN A 234 -15.16 13.85 0.45
CA ASN A 234 -15.98 12.70 0.04
C ASN A 234 -15.42 11.94 -1.17
N LYS A 235 -14.36 12.47 -1.80
CA LYS A 235 -13.73 11.92 -3.02
C LYS A 235 -12.23 12.16 -3.02
N SER A 236 -11.53 11.57 -4.00
CA SER A 236 -10.10 11.76 -4.21
C SER A 236 -9.80 11.79 -5.70
N TRP A 237 -8.88 12.64 -6.13
CA TRP A 237 -8.38 12.67 -7.49
C TRP A 237 -7.39 11.53 -7.75
N ASN A 238 -7.56 10.83 -8.85
CA ASN A 238 -6.64 9.80 -9.31
C ASN A 238 -5.85 10.30 -10.52
N TRP A 239 -4.57 10.58 -10.33
CA TRP A 239 -3.67 11.12 -11.33
C TRP A 239 -3.46 10.19 -12.54
N GLN A 240 -3.35 8.87 -12.29
CA GLN A 240 -3.10 7.89 -13.34
C GLN A 240 -4.30 7.73 -14.27
N ARG A 241 -5.50 7.84 -13.72
CA ARG A 241 -6.77 7.73 -14.48
C ARG A 241 -7.35 9.09 -14.88
N LYS A 242 -6.73 10.19 -14.45
CA LYS A 242 -7.22 11.57 -14.65
C LYS A 242 -8.72 11.71 -14.34
N ARG A 243 -9.16 11.14 -13.24
CA ARG A 243 -10.58 11.16 -12.82
C ARG A 243 -10.74 11.14 -11.32
N ILE A 244 -11.91 11.58 -10.85
CA ILE A 244 -12.35 11.43 -9.47
C ILE A 244 -12.60 9.93 -9.20
N GLY A 245 -12.23 9.50 -8.02
CA GLY A 245 -12.50 8.19 -7.45
C GLY A 245 -12.90 8.28 -5.99
N PRO A 246 -13.27 7.15 -5.38
CA PRO A 246 -13.56 7.11 -3.96
C PRO A 246 -12.31 7.45 -3.13
N THR A 247 -12.54 7.89 -1.90
CA THR A 247 -11.49 8.01 -0.89
C THR A 247 -10.86 6.65 -0.60
N LYS A 248 -9.67 6.64 0.01
CA LYS A 248 -8.94 5.40 0.30
C LYS A 248 -9.73 4.40 1.16
N ASN A 249 -10.49 4.90 2.14
CA ASN A 249 -11.32 4.12 3.07
C ASN A 249 -12.62 4.88 3.33
N LYS A 250 -13.67 4.18 3.77
CA LYS A 250 -14.95 4.81 4.18
C LYS A 250 -14.75 5.86 5.28
N SER A 251 -13.87 5.61 6.25
CA SER A 251 -13.54 6.56 7.31
C SER A 251 -12.86 7.85 6.83
N SER A 252 -12.36 7.86 5.59
CA SER A 252 -11.80 9.09 5.00
C SER A 252 -12.87 10.10 4.58
N ILE A 253 -14.14 9.68 4.46
CA ILE A 253 -15.27 10.58 4.18
C ILE A 253 -15.56 11.33 5.47
N ARG A 254 -15.46 12.66 5.41
CA ARG A 254 -15.62 13.51 6.59
C ARG A 254 -15.84 14.97 6.20
N LYS A 255 -16.46 15.70 7.10
CA LYS A 255 -16.61 17.16 7.05
C LYS A 255 -15.59 17.80 7.97
N ILE A 256 -14.83 18.77 7.46
CA ILE A 256 -13.79 19.47 8.19
C ILE A 256 -14.24 20.92 8.36
N LYS A 257 -14.46 21.33 9.62
CA LYS A 257 -14.68 22.76 9.92
C LYS A 257 -13.37 23.51 9.82
N VAL A 258 -13.37 24.63 9.13
CA VAL A 258 -12.19 25.47 8.86
C VAL A 258 -12.50 26.93 9.28
N ASN A 259 -11.49 27.79 9.28
CA ASN A 259 -11.67 29.20 9.59
C ASN A 259 -12.03 30.00 8.31
N ASP A 260 -12.61 31.17 8.52
CA ASP A 260 -13.00 32.08 7.44
C ASP A 260 -11.81 32.43 6.55
N PHE A 261 -10.66 32.67 7.14
CA PHE A 261 -9.43 33.01 6.41
C PHE A 261 -9.10 32.00 5.29
N LEU A 262 -9.16 30.67 5.57
CA LEU A 262 -8.88 29.68 4.54
C LEU A 262 -9.92 29.73 3.43
N LEU A 263 -11.20 29.90 3.78
CA LEU A 263 -12.28 29.95 2.80
C LEU A 263 -12.19 31.20 1.91
N GLU A 264 -11.85 32.36 2.46
CA GLU A 264 -11.57 33.59 1.69
C GLU A 264 -10.47 33.33 0.67
N ARG A 265 -9.33 32.73 1.09
CA ARG A 265 -8.24 32.43 0.17
C ARG A 265 -8.65 31.41 -0.88
N LEU A 266 -9.43 30.40 -0.54
CA LEU A 266 -9.96 29.47 -1.55
C LEU A 266 -10.91 30.16 -2.52
N ASN A 267 -11.71 31.12 -2.06
CA ASN A 267 -12.63 31.88 -2.90
C ASN A 267 -11.90 32.69 -4.00
N ASP A 268 -10.66 33.14 -3.74
CA ASP A 268 -9.84 33.82 -4.75
C ASP A 268 -9.67 32.97 -6.02
N LEU A 269 -9.58 31.64 -5.88
CA LEU A 269 -9.42 30.69 -6.99
C LEU A 269 -10.65 30.55 -7.88
N ARG A 270 -11.81 31.11 -7.50
CA ARG A 270 -12.98 31.18 -8.39
C ARG A 270 -12.70 31.96 -9.67
N ALA A 271 -11.74 32.92 -9.61
CA ALA A 271 -11.30 33.68 -10.76
C ALA A 271 -10.74 32.80 -11.90
N ASN A 272 -10.24 31.58 -11.57
CA ASN A 272 -9.76 30.64 -12.57
C ASN A 272 -10.89 29.96 -13.37
N ASN A 273 -12.14 30.13 -12.96
CA ASN A 273 -13.33 29.56 -13.61
C ASN A 273 -13.22 28.03 -13.88
N CYS A 274 -12.59 27.29 -12.98
CA CYS A 274 -12.41 25.85 -13.08
C CYS A 274 -13.45 25.08 -12.25
N LYS A 275 -13.79 23.87 -12.70
CA LYS A 275 -14.66 22.95 -11.96
C LYS A 275 -14.06 22.53 -10.62
N PHE A 276 -12.74 22.26 -10.61
CA PHE A 276 -11.99 21.93 -9.42
C PHE A 276 -11.55 23.20 -8.72
N VAL A 277 -11.58 23.21 -7.38
CA VAL A 277 -11.11 24.35 -6.58
C VAL A 277 -9.67 24.72 -6.94
N PHE A 278 -8.82 23.69 -7.13
CA PHE A 278 -7.41 23.85 -7.49
C PHE A 278 -7.14 23.60 -8.98
N GLY A 279 -8.15 23.80 -9.84
CA GLY A 279 -7.96 23.69 -11.29
C GLY A 279 -7.01 24.77 -11.80
N ASN A 280 -6.11 24.39 -12.73
CA ASN A 280 -5.22 25.32 -13.40
C ASN A 280 -5.65 25.51 -14.86
N PRO A 281 -6.04 26.72 -15.28
CA PRO A 281 -6.39 26.98 -16.67
C PRO A 281 -5.28 26.63 -17.66
N ALA A 282 -4.01 26.84 -17.29
CA ALA A 282 -2.85 26.48 -18.10
C ALA A 282 -2.63 24.96 -18.24
N GLU A 283 -3.25 24.16 -17.38
CA GLU A 283 -3.13 22.69 -17.37
C GLU A 283 -4.48 22.00 -17.64
N ASN A 284 -5.21 22.47 -18.65
CA ASN A 284 -6.53 21.94 -19.06
C ASN A 284 -7.57 21.92 -17.92
N ASN A 285 -7.55 22.92 -17.06
CA ASN A 285 -8.42 23.04 -15.87
C ASN A 285 -8.30 21.87 -14.87
N LEU A 286 -7.23 21.06 -14.96
CA LEU A 286 -6.96 19.96 -14.04
C LEU A 286 -6.19 20.46 -12.82
N PRO A 287 -6.32 19.78 -11.67
CA PRO A 287 -5.54 20.13 -10.48
C PRO A 287 -4.05 19.81 -10.69
N PRO A 288 -3.11 20.58 -10.09
CA PRO A 288 -1.66 20.39 -10.16
C PRO A 288 -1.22 18.96 -9.82
N THR A 289 -0.21 18.44 -10.51
CA THR A 289 0.28 17.08 -10.27
C THR A 289 0.94 16.92 -8.89
N SER A 290 1.14 15.68 -8.43
CA SER A 290 1.90 15.42 -7.21
C SER A 290 3.34 15.94 -7.31
N ALA A 291 3.94 15.89 -8.49
CA ALA A 291 5.28 16.44 -8.73
C ALA A 291 5.27 17.97 -8.59
N THR A 292 4.28 18.64 -9.19
CA THR A 292 4.07 20.11 -9.10
C THR A 292 3.85 20.53 -7.65
N ALA A 293 2.95 19.86 -6.91
CA ALA A 293 2.67 20.17 -5.52
C ALA A 293 3.92 20.03 -4.61
N ASN A 294 4.73 18.99 -4.83
CA ASN A 294 5.99 18.82 -4.09
C ASN A 294 7.06 19.83 -4.51
N SER A 295 7.13 20.21 -5.78
CA SER A 295 8.04 21.26 -6.25
C SER A 295 7.69 22.62 -5.63
N THR A 296 6.40 22.97 -5.60
CA THR A 296 5.91 24.18 -4.93
C THR A 296 6.23 24.19 -3.45
N LEU A 297 6.03 23.06 -2.75
CA LEU A 297 6.37 22.96 -1.33
C LEU A 297 7.88 23.19 -1.10
N ARG A 298 8.75 22.60 -1.93
CA ARG A 298 10.21 22.83 -1.82
C ARG A 298 10.59 24.29 -2.04
N SER A 299 9.97 24.97 -3.00
CA SER A 299 10.18 26.41 -3.19
C SER A 299 9.76 27.19 -1.94
N LEU A 300 8.57 26.94 -1.41
CA LEU A 300 8.05 27.64 -0.22
C LEU A 300 8.93 27.38 1.03
N LEU A 301 9.48 26.17 1.19
CA LEU A 301 10.42 25.86 2.26
C LEU A 301 11.71 26.66 2.13
N LYS A 302 12.23 26.76 0.91
CA LYS A 302 13.43 27.59 0.62
C LYS A 302 13.16 29.06 0.93
N ASP A 303 12.02 29.59 0.50
CA ASP A 303 11.62 30.99 0.71
C ASP A 303 11.38 31.28 2.21
N ALA A 304 10.97 30.27 2.97
CA ALA A 304 10.81 30.31 4.43
C ALA A 304 12.13 30.08 5.20
N ASN A 305 13.27 29.92 4.51
CA ASN A 305 14.58 29.56 5.08
C ASN A 305 14.56 28.25 5.92
N ILE A 306 13.76 27.27 5.50
CA ILE A 306 13.65 25.97 6.16
C ILE A 306 14.47 24.95 5.36
N ASN A 307 15.61 24.54 5.92
CA ASN A 307 16.49 23.55 5.30
C ASN A 307 16.10 22.11 5.74
N LYS A 308 14.89 21.69 5.37
CA LYS A 308 14.37 20.34 5.66
C LYS A 308 13.71 19.77 4.41
N ASP A 309 14.05 18.53 4.06
CA ASP A 309 13.39 17.83 2.95
C ASP A 309 12.10 17.17 3.47
N ILE A 310 10.98 17.78 3.16
CA ILE A 310 9.65 17.25 3.46
C ILE A 310 8.83 17.13 2.17
N HIS A 311 7.97 16.13 2.13
CA HIS A 311 7.04 15.91 1.05
C HIS A 311 5.64 16.42 1.40
N PHE A 312 4.78 16.63 0.40
CA PHE A 312 3.43 17.14 0.60
C PHE A 312 2.64 16.35 1.67
N HIS A 313 2.85 15.05 1.78
CA HIS A 313 2.20 14.24 2.82
C HIS A 313 2.65 14.62 4.23
N SER A 314 3.85 15.16 4.39
CA SER A 314 4.35 15.63 5.69
C SER A 314 3.56 16.80 6.24
N LEU A 315 2.88 17.60 5.38
CA LEU A 315 1.98 18.68 5.82
C LEU A 315 0.84 18.16 6.71
N ARG A 316 0.37 16.95 6.45
CA ARG A 316 -0.60 16.29 7.33
C ARG A 316 0.00 15.96 8.70
N HIS A 317 1.27 15.56 8.75
CA HIS A 317 1.97 15.35 10.01
C HIS A 317 2.18 16.67 10.75
N ILE A 318 2.50 17.74 10.03
CA ILE A 318 2.64 19.10 10.56
C ILE A 318 1.33 19.58 11.19
N HIS A 319 0.19 19.40 10.49
CA HIS A 319 -1.13 19.73 11.03
C HIS A 319 -1.41 19.03 12.36
N VAL A 320 -1.12 17.72 12.43
CA VAL A 320 -1.32 16.93 13.66
C VAL A 320 -0.39 17.39 14.76
N ALA A 321 0.89 17.58 14.49
CA ALA A 321 1.87 18.03 15.47
C ALA A 321 1.48 19.40 16.06
N TYR A 322 0.99 20.30 15.22
CA TYR A 322 0.49 21.60 15.66
C TYR A 322 -0.71 21.46 16.60
N LEU A 323 -1.70 20.62 16.25
CA LEU A 323 -2.90 20.44 17.07
C LEU A 323 -2.58 19.75 18.41
N ILE A 324 -1.70 18.74 18.40
CA ILE A 324 -1.24 18.08 19.64
C ILE A 324 -0.55 19.10 20.57
N LYS A 325 0.34 19.92 20.03
CA LYS A 325 1.00 20.97 20.81
C LYS A 325 0.05 22.09 21.30
N LYS A 326 -1.15 22.16 20.71
CA LYS A 326 -2.26 23.03 21.18
C LYS A 326 -3.23 22.29 22.09
N HIS A 327 -2.87 21.13 22.63
CA HIS A 327 -3.65 20.31 23.54
C HIS A 327 -5.03 19.91 23.00
N VAL A 328 -5.17 19.80 21.66
CA VAL A 328 -6.40 19.28 21.07
C VAL A 328 -6.46 17.76 21.28
N ASP A 329 -7.62 17.28 21.68
CA ASP A 329 -7.85 15.86 21.96
C ASP A 329 -7.49 14.96 20.75
N ILE A 330 -6.79 13.86 21.03
CA ILE A 330 -6.25 12.96 19.99
C ILE A 330 -7.35 12.24 19.21
N VAL A 331 -8.50 12.00 19.83
CA VAL A 331 -9.66 11.38 19.16
C VAL A 331 -10.25 12.37 18.16
N ALA A 332 -10.39 13.65 18.56
CA ALA A 332 -10.84 14.72 17.68
C ALA A 332 -9.89 14.90 16.49
N ILE A 333 -8.58 14.87 16.73
CA ILE A 333 -7.56 14.92 15.66
C ILE A 333 -7.72 13.71 14.72
N SER A 334 -7.86 12.51 15.26
CA SER A 334 -8.00 11.28 14.48
C SER A 334 -9.25 11.29 13.59
N GLN A 335 -10.37 11.76 14.12
CA GLN A 335 -11.62 11.95 13.38
C GLN A 335 -11.48 13.00 12.27
N ARG A 336 -10.86 14.14 12.57
CA ARG A 336 -10.57 15.21 11.61
C ARG A 336 -9.71 14.70 10.43
N LEU A 337 -8.78 13.80 10.70
CA LEU A 337 -7.93 13.19 9.68
C LEU A 337 -8.65 12.07 8.90
N GLY A 338 -9.71 11.49 9.43
CA GLY A 338 -10.37 10.32 8.85
C GLY A 338 -9.51 9.05 8.99
N HIS A 339 -8.92 8.85 10.17
CA HIS A 339 -8.30 7.57 10.50
C HIS A 339 -9.36 6.59 11.00
N SER A 340 -9.30 5.35 10.52
CA SER A 340 -10.22 4.28 10.96
C SER A 340 -9.95 3.79 12.38
N ASN A 341 -8.74 4.10 12.91
CA ASN A 341 -8.31 3.71 14.24
C ASN A 341 -7.40 4.81 14.82
N VAL A 342 -7.73 5.28 16.02
CA VAL A 342 -6.96 6.26 16.80
C VAL A 342 -5.53 5.77 17.04
N ALA A 343 -5.32 4.45 17.20
CA ALA A 343 -3.99 3.85 17.35
C ALA A 343 -3.03 4.22 16.21
N THR A 344 -3.55 4.51 15.00
CA THR A 344 -2.73 5.00 13.90
C THR A 344 -2.14 6.37 14.22
N THR A 345 -2.95 7.28 14.75
CA THR A 345 -2.49 8.62 15.17
C THR A 345 -1.51 8.51 16.32
N LEU A 346 -1.85 7.76 17.37
CA LEU A 346 -0.99 7.52 18.53
C LEU A 346 0.39 6.99 18.13
N LYS A 347 0.43 5.96 17.28
CA LYS A 347 1.70 5.33 16.85
C LYS A 347 2.68 6.32 16.19
N TYR A 348 2.16 7.24 15.38
CA TYR A 348 3.02 8.20 14.68
C TYR A 348 3.42 9.40 15.54
N TYR A 349 2.66 9.72 16.59
CA TYR A 349 2.85 10.94 17.39
C TYR A 349 3.11 10.68 18.88
N ALA A 350 3.33 9.41 19.27
CA ALA A 350 3.61 9.03 20.66
C ALA A 350 4.73 9.85 21.28
N TYR A 351 5.80 10.14 20.53
CA TYR A 351 6.93 10.93 21.01
C TYR A 351 6.54 12.38 21.37
N LEU A 352 5.63 13.00 20.62
CA LEU A 352 5.12 14.36 20.95
C LEU A 352 4.23 14.33 22.19
N ILE A 353 3.46 13.27 22.35
CA ILE A 353 2.61 13.06 23.53
C ILE A 353 3.48 12.84 24.76
N ASP A 354 4.59 12.12 24.64
CA ASP A 354 5.54 11.88 25.74
C ASP A 354 6.31 13.16 26.15
N GLU A 355 6.60 14.07 25.20
CA GLU A 355 7.12 15.40 25.52
C GLU A 355 6.11 16.25 26.33
N LEU A 356 4.82 16.16 25.99
CA LEU A 356 3.76 16.90 26.68
C LEU A 356 3.44 16.31 28.05
N LYS A 357 3.54 15.00 28.25
CA LYS A 357 3.27 14.35 29.55
C LYS A 357 4.04 14.98 30.68
N LYS A 358 5.32 15.31 30.50
CA LYS A 358 6.14 15.94 31.55
C LYS A 358 5.59 17.28 32.03
N SER A 359 4.90 18.04 31.15
CA SER A 359 4.26 19.30 31.53
C SER A 359 2.83 19.13 32.04
N GLU A 360 2.22 18.00 31.81
CA GLU A 360 0.85 17.67 32.18
C GLU A 360 0.78 17.04 33.59
N ASP A 361 1.84 16.34 34.04
CA ASP A 361 1.86 15.72 35.38
C ASP A 361 1.68 16.74 36.49
N ASP A 362 2.35 17.90 36.39
CA ASP A 362 2.17 18.99 37.33
C ASP A 362 0.74 19.57 37.32
N LYS A 363 0.12 19.64 36.16
CA LYS A 363 -1.26 20.08 36.00
C LYS A 363 -2.24 19.09 36.60
N ILE A 364 -2.04 17.77 36.33
CA ILE A 364 -2.85 16.71 36.93
C ILE A 364 -2.82 16.79 38.45
N VAL A 365 -1.65 16.98 39.04
CA VAL A 365 -1.52 17.16 40.51
C VAL A 365 -2.28 18.39 40.97
N SER A 366 -2.18 19.52 40.24
CA SER A 366 -2.93 20.74 40.57
C SER A 366 -4.44 20.54 40.52
N ASP A 367 -4.94 19.89 39.43
CA ASP A 367 -6.38 19.64 39.25
C ASP A 367 -6.91 18.64 40.30
N LEU A 368 -6.11 17.61 40.68
CA LEU A 368 -6.47 16.70 41.79
C LEU A 368 -6.52 17.42 43.17
N ASN A 369 -5.67 18.42 43.39
CA ASN A 369 -5.71 19.21 44.59
C ASN A 369 -6.97 20.09 44.71
N GLU A 370 -7.59 20.45 43.57
CA GLU A 370 -8.88 21.17 43.57
C GLU A 370 -10.04 20.28 44.00
N LEU A 371 -9.99 18.95 43.70
CA LEU A 371 -11.02 18.00 44.18
C LEU A 371 -10.95 17.72 45.69
N SER A 372 -9.87 18.08 46.34
CA SER A 372 -9.66 17.88 47.77
C SER A 372 -10.01 19.08 48.63
N LYS A 373 -10.46 20.19 48.02
CA LYS A 373 -10.98 21.39 48.66
C LYS A 373 -12.50 21.38 48.69
#